data_02db8b3b4ff36c6fb99a5069acb40f0f
#
_entry.id   02db8b3b4ff36c6fb99a5069acb40f0f
#
_cell.length_a   1.000
_cell.length_b   1.000
_cell.length_c   1.000
_cell.angle_alpha   90.00
_cell.angle_beta   90.00
_cell.angle_gamma   90.00
#
_symmetry.space_group_name_H-M   'P 1'
#
loop_
_entity.id
_entity.type
_entity.pdbx_description
1 polymer ?
#
loop_
_entity_poly.entity_id
_entity_poly.type
_entity_poly.pdbx_seq_one_letter_code
_entity_poly.pdbx_strand_id
1 'polypeptide(L)'
;KLSKWVIYSILSENNLAKRIDKMERLIKLGSLLFEMNNYFDGASIILAFIEPQLDNLVNHKAKLKQETQDTLADLIVLCQPADNYAPLRKKQTEALNNRNPVMPLISVLLQDIFNTSTNAENYVDGLINVLKCKRVYKCIMDLEVFMREKYCFLSIDQVQAKIDQFQDYDNDFLFDLAASMEKKVEKDGITEIVLK
;
A
#
# COMPACT_ATOMS: atom_id res chain seq x y z
N LYS A 1 -6.04 -3.54 7.60
CA LYS A 1 -7.48 -3.53 7.19
C LYS A 1 -7.66 -3.27 5.69
N LEU A 2 -7.19 -2.10 5.18
CA LEU A 2 -7.39 -1.72 3.77
C LEU A 2 -6.80 -2.73 2.79
N SER A 3 -5.56 -3.18 2.98
CA SER A 3 -4.92 -4.20 2.13
C SER A 3 -5.72 -5.51 2.09
N LYS A 4 -6.17 -6.00 3.24
CA LYS A 4 -7.00 -7.20 3.33
C LYS A 4 -8.36 -7.04 2.63
N TRP A 5 -8.97 -5.85 2.74
CA TRP A 5 -10.18 -5.53 2.01
C TRP A 5 -9.97 -5.53 0.48
N VAL A 6 -8.83 -4.99 0.01
CA VAL A 6 -8.44 -5.05 -1.40
C VAL A 6 -8.35 -6.50 -1.86
N ILE A 7 -7.62 -7.33 -1.14
CA ILE A 7 -7.45 -8.76 -1.44
C ILE A 7 -8.82 -9.45 -1.48
N TYR A 8 -9.61 -9.31 -0.43
CA TYR A 8 -10.95 -9.91 -0.37
C TYR A 8 -11.84 -9.44 -1.51
N SER A 9 -11.88 -8.15 -1.81
CA SER A 9 -12.75 -7.60 -2.84
C SER A 9 -12.42 -8.15 -4.24
N ILE A 10 -11.15 -8.44 -4.52
CA ILE A 10 -10.71 -9.08 -5.76
C ILE A 10 -11.09 -10.57 -5.76
N LEU A 11 -10.72 -11.30 -4.70
CA LEU A 11 -10.92 -12.74 -4.61
C LEU A 11 -12.38 -13.16 -4.49
N SER A 12 -13.26 -12.34 -3.93
CA SER A 12 -14.70 -12.61 -3.84
C SER A 12 -15.43 -12.47 -5.17
N GLU A 13 -14.83 -11.88 -6.19
CA GLU A 13 -15.45 -11.76 -7.51
C GLU A 13 -15.29 -13.04 -8.33
N ASN A 14 -16.40 -13.73 -8.61
CA ASN A 14 -16.38 -15.01 -9.31
C ASN A 14 -16.16 -14.90 -10.83
N ASN A 15 -16.55 -13.77 -11.43
CA ASN A 15 -16.42 -13.56 -12.86
C ASN A 15 -15.04 -12.99 -13.20
N LEU A 16 -14.28 -13.67 -14.06
CA LEU A 16 -12.91 -13.31 -14.42
C LEU A 16 -12.81 -11.88 -15.00
N ALA A 17 -13.68 -11.51 -15.93
CA ALA A 17 -13.65 -10.18 -16.56
C ALA A 17 -13.95 -9.06 -15.54
N LYS A 18 -14.93 -9.28 -14.66
CA LYS A 18 -15.24 -8.32 -13.57
C LYS A 18 -14.11 -8.24 -12.55
N ARG A 19 -13.42 -9.35 -12.28
CA ARG A 19 -12.25 -9.37 -11.37
C ARG A 19 -11.11 -8.54 -11.93
N ILE A 20 -10.81 -8.68 -13.24
CA ILE A 20 -9.78 -7.89 -13.92
C ILE A 20 -10.17 -6.40 -13.89
N ASP A 21 -11.41 -6.04 -14.25
CA ASP A 21 -11.90 -4.65 -14.14
C ASP A 21 -11.77 -4.09 -12.72
N LYS A 22 -12.08 -4.90 -11.71
CA LYS A 22 -11.91 -4.50 -10.30
C LYS A 22 -10.44 -4.28 -9.93
N MET A 23 -9.53 -5.14 -10.41
CA MET A 23 -8.08 -4.95 -10.22
C MET A 23 -7.61 -3.63 -10.87
N GLU A 24 -8.00 -3.36 -12.12
CA GLU A 24 -7.66 -2.11 -12.82
C GLU A 24 -8.16 -0.88 -12.06
N ARG A 25 -9.39 -0.91 -11.55
CA ARG A 25 -9.96 0.20 -10.76
C ARG A 25 -9.23 0.42 -9.44
N LEU A 26 -8.83 -0.65 -8.76
CA LEU A 26 -8.08 -0.55 -7.50
C LEU A 26 -6.66 -0.02 -7.72
N ILE A 27 -5.98 -0.45 -8.79
CA ILE A 27 -4.67 0.10 -9.17
C ILE A 27 -4.80 1.59 -9.50
N LYS A 28 -5.83 1.96 -10.28
CA LYS A 28 -6.10 3.38 -10.58
C LYS A 28 -6.41 4.19 -9.32
N LEU A 29 -7.18 3.64 -8.37
CA LEU A 29 -7.44 4.29 -7.08
C LEU A 29 -6.14 4.50 -6.31
N GLY A 30 -5.27 3.47 -6.24
CA GLY A 30 -3.95 3.59 -5.62
C GLY A 30 -3.12 4.71 -6.28
N SER A 31 -3.05 4.75 -7.61
CA SER A 31 -2.36 5.81 -8.37
C SER A 31 -2.88 7.21 -8.01
N LEU A 32 -4.20 7.40 -8.00
CA LEU A 32 -4.82 8.68 -7.63
C LEU A 32 -4.48 9.10 -6.20
N LEU A 33 -4.42 8.16 -5.26
CA LEU A 33 -4.00 8.47 -3.89
C LEU A 33 -2.54 8.94 -3.83
N PHE A 34 -1.64 8.35 -4.63
CA PHE A 34 -0.26 8.83 -4.76
C PHE A 34 -0.20 10.24 -5.38
N GLU A 35 -0.99 10.51 -6.42
CA GLU A 35 -1.12 11.84 -7.03
C GLU A 35 -1.61 12.89 -6.02
N MET A 36 -2.49 12.48 -5.10
CA MET A 36 -3.00 13.32 -4.01
C MET A 36 -2.05 13.38 -2.79
N ASN A 37 -0.85 12.82 -2.87
CA ASN A 37 0.14 12.70 -1.79
C ASN A 37 -0.35 11.89 -0.57
N ASN A 38 -1.37 11.03 -0.73
CA ASN A 38 -1.77 10.05 0.27
C ASN A 38 -0.98 8.76 0.05
N TYR A 39 0.27 8.75 0.52
CA TYR A 39 1.17 7.62 0.36
C TYR A 39 0.80 6.44 1.25
N PHE A 40 0.13 6.68 2.37
CA PHE A 40 -0.27 5.63 3.31
C PHE A 40 -1.35 4.69 2.74
N ASP A 41 -2.46 5.26 2.29
CA ASP A 41 -3.54 4.46 1.73
C ASP A 41 -3.19 3.98 0.32
N GLY A 42 -2.52 4.81 -0.49
CA GLY A 42 -2.01 4.42 -1.80
C GLY A 42 -1.11 3.19 -1.72
N ALA A 43 -0.11 3.20 -0.83
CA ALA A 43 0.76 2.04 -0.60
C ALA A 43 -0.02 0.83 -0.08
N SER A 44 -1.01 1.04 0.81
CA SER A 44 -1.83 -0.06 1.33
C SER A 44 -2.61 -0.79 0.24
N ILE A 45 -3.06 -0.07 -0.80
CA ILE A 45 -3.73 -0.66 -1.96
C ILE A 45 -2.73 -1.35 -2.89
N ILE A 46 -1.65 -0.65 -3.26
CA ILE A 46 -0.68 -1.15 -4.25
C ILE A 46 0.10 -2.35 -3.72
N LEU A 47 0.56 -2.30 -2.47
CA LEU A 47 1.30 -3.42 -1.87
C LEU A 47 0.43 -4.66 -1.64
N ALA A 48 -0.90 -4.53 -1.59
CA ALA A 48 -1.79 -5.69 -1.58
C ALA A 48 -1.61 -6.60 -2.81
N PHE A 49 -1.19 -6.05 -3.96
CA PHE A 49 -0.96 -6.82 -5.19
C PHE A 49 0.32 -7.67 -5.17
N ILE A 50 1.23 -7.43 -4.25
CA ILE A 50 2.42 -8.28 -4.03
C ILE A 50 2.30 -9.19 -2.80
N GLU A 51 1.16 -9.14 -2.09
CA GLU A 51 0.85 -10.13 -1.07
C GLU A 51 0.62 -11.50 -1.73
N PRO A 52 1.06 -12.61 -1.11
CA PRO A 52 1.03 -13.94 -1.73
C PRO A 52 -0.35 -14.33 -2.28
N GLN A 53 -1.44 -13.88 -1.65
CA GLN A 53 -2.82 -14.18 -2.08
C GLN A 53 -3.16 -13.61 -3.46
N LEU A 54 -2.57 -12.47 -3.84
CA LEU A 54 -2.76 -11.85 -5.16
C LEU A 54 -1.52 -11.99 -6.06
N ASP A 55 -0.34 -12.20 -5.46
CA ASP A 55 0.89 -12.33 -6.24
C ASP A 55 0.87 -13.58 -7.12
N ASN A 56 0.35 -14.66 -6.61
CA ASN A 56 0.18 -15.92 -7.34
C ASN A 56 -0.83 -15.84 -8.50
N LEU A 57 -1.68 -14.82 -8.58
CA LEU A 57 -2.64 -14.65 -9.67
C LEU A 57 -1.98 -14.13 -10.97
N VAL A 58 -0.89 -14.77 -11.42
CA VAL A 58 -0.09 -14.35 -12.57
C VAL A 58 -0.93 -14.23 -13.84
N ASN A 59 -1.80 -15.21 -14.11
CA ASN A 59 -2.67 -15.24 -15.29
C ASN A 59 -3.69 -14.08 -15.30
N HIS A 60 -4.09 -13.59 -14.13
CA HIS A 60 -4.99 -12.44 -14.02
C HIS A 60 -4.23 -11.13 -14.27
N LYS A 61 -3.05 -10.98 -13.66
CA LYS A 61 -2.18 -9.82 -13.85
C LYS A 61 -1.77 -9.65 -15.32
N ALA A 62 -1.48 -10.76 -16.02
CA ALA A 62 -1.15 -10.74 -17.44
C ALA A 62 -2.30 -10.27 -18.35
N LYS A 63 -3.55 -10.30 -17.88
CA LYS A 63 -4.74 -9.81 -18.61
C LYS A 63 -5.07 -8.34 -18.35
N LEU A 64 -4.38 -7.68 -17.41
CA LEU A 64 -4.49 -6.24 -17.21
C LEU A 64 -3.96 -5.49 -18.44
N LYS A 65 -4.48 -4.30 -18.69
CA LYS A 65 -3.93 -3.41 -19.72
C LYS A 65 -2.47 -3.09 -19.43
N GLN A 66 -1.65 -2.96 -20.47
CA GLN A 66 -0.22 -2.69 -20.32
C GLN A 66 0.03 -1.44 -19.48
N GLU A 67 -0.68 -0.34 -19.74
CA GLU A 67 -0.58 0.89 -18.94
C GLU A 67 -0.83 0.65 -17.44
N THR A 68 -1.79 -0.23 -17.10
CA THR A 68 -2.10 -0.57 -15.69
C THR A 68 -1.00 -1.42 -15.08
N GLN A 69 -0.40 -2.34 -15.85
CA GLN A 69 0.73 -3.16 -15.40
C GLN A 69 1.96 -2.27 -15.12
N ASP A 70 2.27 -1.35 -16.04
CA ASP A 70 3.39 -0.41 -15.91
C ASP A 70 3.19 0.50 -14.69
N THR A 71 1.98 1.05 -14.53
CA THR A 71 1.61 1.86 -13.35
C THR A 71 1.79 1.09 -12.05
N LEU A 72 1.32 -0.17 -12.01
CA LEU A 72 1.46 -1.02 -10.82
C LEU A 72 2.93 -1.27 -10.49
N ALA A 73 3.74 -1.59 -11.50
CA ALA A 73 5.18 -1.85 -11.34
C ALA A 73 5.91 -0.61 -10.80
N ASP A 74 5.68 0.56 -11.37
CA ASP A 74 6.28 1.83 -10.95
C ASP A 74 5.93 2.18 -9.50
N LEU A 75 4.66 2.00 -9.11
CA LEU A 75 4.20 2.27 -7.76
C LEU A 75 4.74 1.26 -6.73
N ILE A 76 4.89 -0.01 -7.11
CA ILE A 76 5.56 -1.02 -6.27
C ILE A 76 7.02 -0.62 -6.04
N VAL A 77 7.75 -0.23 -7.09
CA VAL A 77 9.15 0.21 -6.99
C VAL A 77 9.27 1.43 -6.08
N LEU A 78 8.33 2.38 -6.17
CA LEU A 78 8.30 3.56 -5.30
C LEU A 78 8.16 3.19 -3.81
N CYS A 79 7.46 2.09 -3.50
CA CYS A 79 7.23 1.61 -2.13
C CYS A 79 8.32 0.67 -1.62
N GLN A 80 9.35 0.34 -2.42
CA GLN A 80 10.41 -0.57 -2.00
C GLN A 80 11.38 0.09 -1.02
N PRO A 81 11.96 -0.69 -0.07
CA PRO A 81 12.89 -0.18 0.93
C PRO A 81 14.28 0.16 0.37
N ALA A 82 14.50 0.03 -0.95
CA ALA A 82 15.77 0.34 -1.59
C ALA A 82 16.19 1.78 -1.28
N ASP A 83 17.47 1.98 -0.97
CA ASP A 83 18.06 3.26 -0.60
C ASP A 83 17.27 4.02 0.49
N ASN A 84 16.74 3.27 1.46
CA ASN A 84 15.94 3.84 2.53
C ASN A 84 14.73 4.63 2.02
N TYR A 85 14.01 4.08 1.02
CA TYR A 85 12.84 4.70 0.39
C TYR A 85 13.14 6.07 -0.27
N ALA A 86 14.35 6.27 -0.80
CA ALA A 86 14.79 7.56 -1.33
C ALA A 86 13.83 8.18 -2.36
N PRO A 87 13.27 7.45 -3.35
CA PRO A 87 12.31 8.01 -4.30
C PRO A 87 11.02 8.49 -3.63
N LEU A 88 10.48 7.73 -2.67
CA LEU A 88 9.28 8.09 -1.91
C LEU A 88 9.52 9.34 -1.06
N ARG A 89 10.63 9.38 -0.33
CA ARG A 89 11.02 10.53 0.51
C ARG A 89 11.18 11.80 -0.31
N LYS A 90 11.77 11.68 -1.51
CA LYS A 90 11.89 12.81 -2.45
C LYS A 90 10.52 13.36 -2.83
N LYS A 91 9.58 12.51 -3.25
CA LYS A 91 8.22 12.93 -3.58
C LYS A 91 7.50 13.59 -2.39
N GLN A 92 7.63 13.02 -1.18
CA GLN A 92 7.06 13.60 0.04
C GLN A 92 7.65 14.99 0.32
N THR A 93 8.96 15.15 0.18
CA THR A 93 9.65 16.44 0.39
C THR A 93 9.21 17.48 -0.63
N GLU A 94 9.10 17.10 -1.91
CA GLU A 94 8.61 17.98 -2.97
C GLU A 94 7.18 18.45 -2.72
N ALA A 95 6.30 17.55 -2.28
CA ALA A 95 4.92 17.89 -1.92
C ALA A 95 4.86 18.86 -0.74
N LEU A 96 5.66 18.64 0.31
CA LEU A 96 5.76 19.53 1.47
C LEU A 96 6.30 20.91 1.10
N ASN A 97 7.32 20.98 0.24
CA ASN A 97 7.89 22.24 -0.23
C ASN A 97 6.87 23.07 -1.02
N ASN A 98 5.97 22.39 -1.74
CA ASN A 98 4.87 23.00 -2.47
C ASN A 98 3.64 23.29 -1.58
N ARG A 99 3.74 23.12 -0.26
CA ARG A 99 2.64 23.27 0.71
C ARG A 99 1.42 22.43 0.38
N ASN A 100 1.62 21.28 -0.20
CA ASN A 100 0.54 20.31 -0.41
C ASN A 100 0.30 19.50 0.86
N PRO A 101 -0.94 19.08 1.14
CA PRO A 101 -1.19 18.11 2.18
C PRO A 101 -0.53 16.77 1.82
N VAL A 102 0.05 16.11 2.82
CA VAL A 102 0.75 14.83 2.64
C VAL A 102 0.34 13.86 3.75
N MET A 103 -0.16 12.69 3.38
CA MET A 103 -0.26 11.54 4.28
C MET A 103 0.95 10.64 4.04
N PRO A 104 1.96 10.67 4.91
CA PRO A 104 3.21 9.94 4.71
C PRO A 104 3.00 8.43 4.89
N LEU A 105 3.92 7.63 4.34
CA LEU A 105 3.98 6.20 4.66
C LEU A 105 4.53 6.04 6.08
N ILE A 106 3.63 5.91 7.04
CA ILE A 106 3.93 5.93 8.49
C ILE A 106 4.93 4.85 8.88
N SER A 107 4.90 3.67 8.26
CA SER A 107 5.85 2.59 8.53
C SER A 107 7.31 3.01 8.34
N VAL A 108 7.61 3.86 7.35
CA VAL A 108 8.96 4.39 7.09
C VAL A 108 9.40 5.30 8.22
N LEU A 109 8.52 6.16 8.71
CA LEU A 109 8.81 7.07 9.82
C LEU A 109 8.99 6.33 11.14
N LEU A 110 8.16 5.32 11.41
CA LEU A 110 8.31 4.46 12.59
C LEU A 110 9.62 3.67 12.53
N GLN A 111 10.03 3.20 11.36
CA GLN A 111 11.31 2.54 11.16
C GLN A 111 12.50 3.47 11.46
N ASP A 112 12.42 4.75 11.05
CA ASP A 112 13.45 5.74 11.38
C ASP A 112 13.57 5.95 12.90
N ILE A 113 12.44 6.07 13.60
CA ILE A 113 12.43 6.20 15.06
C ILE A 113 13.03 4.93 15.71
N PHE A 114 12.59 3.76 15.27
CA PHE A 114 13.07 2.48 15.79
C PHE A 114 14.59 2.34 15.57
N ASN A 115 15.07 2.53 14.35
CA ASN A 115 16.49 2.44 14.01
C ASN A 115 17.32 3.44 14.83
N THR A 116 16.84 4.68 14.95
CA THR A 116 17.54 5.72 15.73
C THR A 116 17.57 5.37 17.22
N SER A 117 16.51 4.76 17.75
CA SER A 117 16.41 4.40 19.15
C SER A 117 17.22 3.16 19.53
N THR A 118 17.41 2.21 18.58
CA THR A 118 18.10 0.93 18.83
C THR A 118 19.59 0.97 18.49
N ASN A 119 20.00 1.77 17.51
CA ASN A 119 21.38 1.79 17.00
C ASN A 119 22.38 2.60 17.87
N ALA A 120 21.93 3.17 18.97
CA ALA A 120 22.80 3.89 19.90
C ALA A 120 22.44 3.53 21.35
N GLU A 121 23.45 3.42 22.19
CA GLU A 121 23.28 3.16 23.63
C GLU A 121 22.58 4.33 24.33
N ASN A 122 21.82 4.03 25.39
CA ASN A 122 21.15 5.05 26.21
C ASN A 122 22.14 5.84 27.04
N TYR A 123 23.25 5.21 27.42
CA TYR A 123 24.31 5.79 28.24
C TYR A 123 25.66 5.62 27.55
N VAL A 124 26.51 6.64 27.66
CA VAL A 124 27.90 6.63 27.18
C VAL A 124 28.75 7.10 28.40
N ASP A 125 29.72 6.32 28.81
CA ASP A 125 30.56 6.58 29.98
C ASP A 125 29.77 6.89 31.27
N GLY A 126 28.64 6.19 31.45
CA GLY A 126 27.74 6.37 32.59
C GLY A 126 26.85 7.62 32.54
N LEU A 127 26.94 8.42 31.48
CA LEU A 127 26.13 9.61 31.23
C LEU A 127 25.05 9.36 30.18
N ILE A 128 23.93 10.07 30.32
CA ILE A 128 22.83 9.98 29.33
C ILE A 128 23.32 10.41 27.94
N ASN A 129 23.06 9.58 26.92
CA ASN A 129 23.41 9.89 25.55
C ASN A 129 22.46 10.95 24.96
N VAL A 130 22.80 12.21 25.17
CA VAL A 130 22.03 13.38 24.70
C VAL A 130 21.93 13.42 23.17
N LEU A 131 22.95 12.93 22.45
CA LEU A 131 22.92 12.89 20.98
C LEU A 131 21.84 11.93 20.48
N LYS A 132 21.68 10.77 21.12
CA LYS A 132 20.58 9.84 20.84
C LYS A 132 19.23 10.53 21.08
N CYS A 133 19.05 11.16 22.24
CA CYS A 133 17.82 11.87 22.58
C CYS A 133 17.46 12.94 21.53
N LYS A 134 18.45 13.72 21.08
CA LYS A 134 18.27 14.74 20.04
C LYS A 134 17.86 14.13 18.69
N ARG A 135 18.45 12.99 18.30
CA ARG A 135 18.09 12.31 17.05
C ARG A 135 16.67 11.76 17.07
N VAL A 136 16.29 11.10 18.16
CA VAL A 136 14.92 10.60 18.34
C VAL A 136 13.92 11.75 18.33
N TYR A 137 14.21 12.82 19.06
CA TYR A 137 13.38 14.03 19.08
C TYR A 137 13.21 14.60 17.65
N LYS A 138 14.30 14.68 16.87
CA LYS A 138 14.24 15.15 15.49
C LYS A 138 13.28 14.28 14.63
N CYS A 139 13.37 12.95 14.74
CA CYS A 139 12.47 12.07 14.01
C CYS A 139 10.99 12.32 14.38
N ILE A 140 10.71 12.62 15.66
CA ILE A 140 9.34 12.95 16.10
C ILE A 140 8.91 14.32 15.55
N MET A 141 9.78 15.32 15.57
CA MET A 141 9.49 16.65 15.02
C MET A 141 9.27 16.61 13.51
N ASP A 142 9.99 15.72 12.81
CA ASP A 142 9.79 15.52 11.37
C ASP A 142 8.37 15.00 11.05
N LEU A 143 7.71 14.28 11.98
CA LEU A 143 6.31 13.89 11.85
C LEU A 143 5.35 15.09 11.87
N GLU A 144 5.64 16.12 12.69
CA GLU A 144 4.77 17.30 12.79
C GLU A 144 4.69 18.09 11.50
N VAL A 145 5.73 18.01 10.65
CA VAL A 145 5.76 18.70 9.36
C VAL A 145 4.60 18.22 8.46
N PHE A 146 4.28 16.92 8.50
CA PHE A 146 3.17 16.35 7.72
C PHE A 146 1.77 16.77 8.23
N MET A 147 1.68 17.30 9.44
CA MET A 147 0.41 17.74 10.04
C MET A 147 0.07 19.20 9.75
N ARG A 148 0.95 19.96 9.10
CA ARG A 148 0.79 21.40 8.86
C ARG A 148 -0.29 21.70 7.83
N GLU A 149 -0.28 21.00 6.72
CA GLU A 149 -1.25 21.17 5.64
C GLU A 149 -2.31 20.06 5.72
N LYS A 150 -3.58 20.42 5.50
CA LYS A 150 -4.71 19.49 5.62
C LYS A 150 -5.42 19.30 4.30
N TYR A 151 -5.91 18.08 4.08
CA TYR A 151 -6.85 17.83 2.99
C TYR A 151 -8.18 18.56 3.25
N CYS A 152 -8.69 19.27 2.26
CA CYS A 152 -9.94 20.03 2.33
C CYS A 152 -11.05 19.30 1.55
N PHE A 153 -11.28 18.01 1.86
CA PHE A 153 -12.35 17.24 1.25
C PHE A 153 -13.61 17.28 2.10
N LEU A 154 -14.75 17.32 1.41
CA LEU A 154 -16.03 17.11 2.06
C LEU A 154 -16.26 15.62 2.30
N SER A 155 -16.72 15.27 3.49
CA SER A 155 -17.15 13.91 3.78
C SER A 155 -18.39 13.57 2.96
N ILE A 156 -18.39 12.36 2.39
CA ILE A 156 -19.58 11.79 1.72
C ILE A 156 -20.06 10.65 2.58
N ASP A 157 -21.17 10.83 3.28
CA ASP A 157 -21.70 9.89 4.28
C ASP A 157 -21.88 8.48 3.72
N GLN A 158 -22.34 8.36 2.46
CA GLN A 158 -22.52 7.07 1.80
C GLN A 158 -21.19 6.33 1.58
N VAL A 159 -20.10 7.05 1.30
CA VAL A 159 -18.76 6.47 1.15
C VAL A 159 -18.21 6.08 2.51
N GLN A 160 -18.36 6.96 3.51
CA GLN A 160 -17.93 6.69 4.88
C GLN A 160 -18.61 5.45 5.44
N ALA A 161 -19.92 5.32 5.29
CA ALA A 161 -20.67 4.14 5.72
C ALA A 161 -20.19 2.82 5.07
N LYS A 162 -19.71 2.88 3.81
CA LYS A 162 -19.10 1.71 3.15
C LYS A 162 -17.71 1.39 3.69
N ILE A 163 -16.89 2.40 3.97
CA ILE A 163 -15.56 2.21 4.55
C ILE A 163 -15.67 1.63 5.96
N ASP A 164 -16.64 2.09 6.76
CA ASP A 164 -16.87 1.60 8.12
C ASP A 164 -17.28 0.12 8.15
N GLN A 165 -17.85 -0.39 7.05
CA GLN A 165 -18.20 -1.80 6.88
C GLN A 165 -17.00 -2.70 6.54
N PHE A 166 -15.80 -2.15 6.29
CA PHE A 166 -14.61 -2.95 5.98
C PHE A 166 -14.25 -3.85 7.17
N GLN A 167 -14.34 -5.15 6.94
CA GLN A 167 -13.96 -6.15 7.92
C GLN A 167 -12.45 -6.40 7.92
N ASP A 168 -11.94 -6.86 9.03
CA ASP A 168 -10.58 -7.36 9.13
C ASP A 168 -10.61 -8.88 8.87
N TYR A 169 -10.40 -9.24 7.59
CA TYR A 169 -10.42 -10.63 7.15
C TYR A 169 -9.21 -11.40 7.69
N ASP A 170 -9.42 -12.64 8.09
CA ASP A 170 -8.33 -13.53 8.48
C ASP A 170 -7.45 -13.90 7.27
N ASN A 171 -6.16 -14.05 7.51
CA ASN A 171 -5.20 -14.38 6.44
C ASN A 171 -5.44 -15.78 5.88
N ASP A 172 -5.71 -16.78 6.75
CA ASP A 172 -5.95 -18.15 6.32
C ASP A 172 -7.18 -18.24 5.43
N PHE A 173 -8.24 -17.53 5.79
CA PHE A 173 -9.44 -17.39 4.93
C PHE A 173 -9.12 -16.80 3.57
N LEU A 174 -8.27 -15.77 3.50
CA LEU A 174 -7.87 -15.15 2.24
C LEU A 174 -6.99 -16.09 1.39
N PHE A 175 -6.13 -16.89 2.02
CA PHE A 175 -5.36 -17.92 1.32
C PHE A 175 -6.24 -19.02 0.73
N ASP A 176 -7.20 -19.53 1.49
CA ASP A 176 -8.15 -20.54 1.01
C ASP A 176 -8.98 -20.02 -0.17
N LEU A 177 -9.40 -18.76 -0.10
CA LEU A 177 -10.13 -18.10 -1.17
C LEU A 177 -9.28 -17.99 -2.44
N ALA A 178 -8.01 -17.58 -2.32
CA ALA A 178 -7.06 -17.49 -3.43
C ALA A 178 -6.83 -18.85 -4.09
N ALA A 179 -6.56 -19.89 -3.30
CA ALA A 179 -6.35 -21.25 -3.79
C ALA A 179 -7.59 -21.80 -4.55
N SER A 180 -8.80 -21.44 -4.10
CA SER A 180 -10.03 -21.83 -4.79
C SER A 180 -10.18 -21.18 -6.16
N MET A 181 -9.61 -19.97 -6.35
CA MET A 181 -9.69 -19.22 -7.60
C MET A 181 -8.72 -19.74 -8.67
N GLU A 182 -7.52 -20.14 -8.31
CA GLU A 182 -6.54 -20.74 -9.24
C GLU A 182 -7.09 -22.02 -9.85
N LYS A 183 -7.68 -22.90 -9.03
CA LYS A 183 -8.31 -24.15 -9.50
C LYS A 183 -9.47 -23.92 -10.48
N LYS A 184 -10.19 -22.79 -10.37
CA LYS A 184 -11.26 -22.44 -11.32
C LYS A 184 -10.68 -22.00 -12.68
N VAL A 185 -9.62 -21.19 -12.67
CA VAL A 185 -9.00 -20.69 -13.91
C VAL A 185 -8.34 -21.82 -14.71
N GLU A 186 -7.72 -22.79 -14.05
CA GLU A 186 -7.20 -23.98 -14.73
C GLU A 186 -8.32 -24.77 -15.43
N LYS A 187 -9.47 -24.94 -14.77
CA LYS A 187 -10.61 -25.64 -15.38
C LYS A 187 -11.20 -24.86 -16.56
N ASP A 188 -11.35 -23.55 -16.44
CA ASP A 188 -11.90 -22.70 -17.50
C ASP A 188 -10.92 -22.59 -18.69
N GLY A 189 -9.60 -22.54 -18.42
CA GLY A 189 -8.56 -22.57 -19.45
C GLY A 189 -8.49 -23.91 -20.21
N ILE A 190 -8.70 -25.03 -19.55
CA ILE A 190 -8.79 -26.35 -20.20
C ILE A 190 -10.04 -26.45 -21.06
N THR A 191 -11.15 -25.85 -20.63
CA THR A 191 -12.42 -25.85 -21.41
C THR A 191 -12.30 -25.02 -22.70
N GLU A 192 -11.56 -23.90 -22.69
CA GLU A 192 -11.29 -23.11 -23.91
C GLU A 192 -10.37 -23.81 -24.91
N ILE A 193 -9.45 -24.69 -24.46
CA ILE A 193 -8.54 -25.45 -25.31
C ILE A 193 -9.26 -26.65 -25.98
N VAL A 194 -10.23 -27.21 -25.30
CA VAL A 194 -10.98 -28.39 -25.80
C VAL A 194 -12.09 -27.99 -26.81
N LEU A 195 -12.47 -26.71 -26.86
CA LEU A 195 -13.50 -26.19 -27.78
C LEU A 195 -12.92 -25.51 -29.03
N LYS A 196 -11.61 -25.56 -29.27
CA LYS A 196 -10.93 -25.12 -30.51
C LYS A 196 -10.37 -26.33 -31.27
#